data_2bdbb1a3d28b68945e9fc44bac3ac28b
#
_entry.id   2bdbb1a3d28b68945e9fc44bac3ac28b
#
_cell.length_a   1.000
_cell.length_b   1.000
_cell.length_c   1.000
_cell.angle_alpha   90.00
_cell.angle_beta   90.00
_cell.angle_gamma   90.00
#
_symmetry.space_group_name_H-M   'P 1'
#
loop_
_entity.id
_entity.type
_entity.pdbx_description
1 polymer ?
#
loop_
_entity_poly.entity_id
_entity_poly.type
_entity_poly.pdbx_seq_one_letter_code
_entity_poly.pdbx_strand_id
1 'polypeptide(L)'
;MNEFPHIRTPAVAGLFYEADAGGLERHVAALMWAVRPMAQPATRAFIVPHAGYVYSGITAATAYACLAPIRDSIRRVLLFGPAHRVYLEGMAIPAADIFATPLGDVPIDRAGAARIAQLPDVIVSGEAHRQEHSLEVQLPFLQTVLGEFSLVPVVVGRCAAGSVAAAMDALWDEPGTLLIVSTDLSHFHSYEEAKRIDSATCDQLLARSTGLDGEQACGAYALNGLMHSARRRSLQVELLDLCNSGDTAGDRGRVVGYGSFLLH
;
A
#
# COMPACT_ATOMS: atom_id res chain seq x y z
N MET A 1 7.75 25.49 -23.15
CA MET A 1 6.62 25.92 -22.32
C MET A 1 6.88 25.39 -20.92
N ASN A 2 7.08 26.27 -19.93
CA ASN A 2 7.16 25.85 -18.52
C ASN A 2 5.73 25.55 -18.08
N GLU A 3 5.30 24.30 -18.22
CA GLU A 3 4.11 23.84 -17.55
C GLU A 3 4.44 23.66 -16.07
N PHE A 4 3.67 24.27 -15.19
CA PHE A 4 3.76 24.02 -13.76
C PHE A 4 3.45 22.53 -13.51
N PRO A 5 4.12 21.87 -12.54
CA PRO A 5 3.88 20.48 -12.25
C PRO A 5 2.41 20.23 -11.86
N HIS A 6 1.83 19.17 -12.37
CA HIS A 6 0.47 18.78 -12.05
C HIS A 6 0.43 18.09 -10.68
N ILE A 7 -0.13 18.76 -9.67
CA ILE A 7 -0.11 18.28 -8.27
C ILE A 7 -1.43 17.59 -7.92
N ARG A 8 -1.35 16.37 -7.41
CA ARG A 8 -2.46 15.70 -6.74
C ARG A 8 -2.45 16.10 -5.27
N THR A 9 -3.47 16.84 -4.85
CA THR A 9 -3.64 17.28 -3.45
C THR A 9 -4.14 16.13 -2.56
N PRO A 10 -3.87 16.17 -1.23
CA PRO A 10 -4.38 15.16 -0.31
C PRO A 10 -5.92 15.06 -0.33
N ALA A 11 -6.45 13.84 -0.36
CA ALA A 11 -7.89 13.58 -0.35
C ALA A 11 -8.43 13.28 1.06
N VAL A 12 -7.59 12.77 1.96
CA VAL A 12 -8.01 12.29 3.29
C VAL A 12 -7.22 12.90 4.46
N ALA A 13 -6.44 13.95 4.22
CA ALA A 13 -5.82 14.74 5.28
C ALA A 13 -6.89 15.39 6.17
N GLY A 14 -6.77 15.27 7.49
CA GLY A 14 -7.77 15.66 8.48
C GLY A 14 -8.91 14.66 8.68
N LEU A 15 -8.91 13.54 7.94
CA LEU A 15 -9.90 12.47 8.05
C LEU A 15 -9.26 11.14 8.46
N PHE A 16 -8.20 10.71 7.76
CA PHE A 16 -7.50 9.45 8.02
C PHE A 16 -6.20 9.67 8.79
N TYR A 17 -5.63 10.85 8.69
CA TYR A 17 -4.44 11.31 9.39
C TYR A 17 -4.51 12.84 9.54
N GLU A 18 -3.66 13.46 10.36
CA GLU A 18 -3.69 14.88 10.65
C GLU A 18 -3.44 15.73 9.40
N ALA A 19 -4.18 16.85 9.29
CA ALA A 19 -4.03 17.81 8.20
C ALA A 19 -2.83 18.76 8.38
N ASP A 20 -2.39 18.97 9.63
CA ASP A 20 -1.22 19.81 9.92
C ASP A 20 0.07 18.97 9.95
N ALA A 21 1.14 19.49 9.39
CA ALA A 21 2.41 18.79 9.26
C ALA A 21 2.99 18.37 10.61
N GLY A 22 2.98 19.26 11.60
CA GLY A 22 3.58 18.96 12.90
C GLY A 22 2.80 17.91 13.71
N GLY A 23 1.46 17.90 13.60
CA GLY A 23 0.60 16.86 14.19
C GLY A 23 0.88 15.52 13.56
N LEU A 24 0.87 15.46 12.23
CA LEU A 24 1.13 14.26 11.46
C LEU A 24 2.52 13.67 11.73
N GLU A 25 3.56 14.50 11.73
CA GLU A 25 4.92 14.08 12.05
C GLU A 25 5.01 13.42 13.43
N ARG A 26 4.44 14.07 14.46
CA ARG A 26 4.41 13.51 15.83
C ARG A 26 3.62 12.21 15.90
N HIS A 27 2.50 12.11 15.19
CA HIS A 27 1.68 10.90 15.21
C HIS A 27 2.42 9.74 14.55
N VAL A 28 2.95 9.92 13.34
CA VAL A 28 3.72 8.88 12.66
C VAL A 28 4.95 8.47 13.48
N ALA A 29 5.68 9.44 14.06
CA ALA A 29 6.81 9.15 14.94
C ALA A 29 6.40 8.32 16.18
N ALA A 30 5.25 8.63 16.80
CA ALA A 30 4.74 7.86 17.92
C ALA A 30 4.35 6.42 17.54
N LEU A 31 3.70 6.24 16.39
CA LEU A 31 3.38 4.90 15.85
C LEU A 31 4.65 4.10 15.57
N MET A 32 5.64 4.70 14.94
CA MET A 32 6.93 4.06 14.64
C MET A 32 7.72 3.71 15.91
N TRP A 33 7.64 4.55 16.94
CA TRP A 33 8.31 4.30 18.23
C TRP A 33 7.65 3.17 19.04
N ALA A 34 6.33 2.96 18.86
CA ALA A 34 5.56 1.94 19.57
C ALA A 34 5.84 0.51 19.08
N VAL A 35 6.44 0.35 17.92
CA VAL A 35 6.70 -0.97 17.30
C VAL A 35 8.18 -1.34 17.39
N ARG A 36 8.46 -2.65 17.34
CA ARG A 36 9.83 -3.16 17.29
C ARG A 36 10.14 -3.64 15.88
N PRO A 37 11.18 -3.11 15.24
CA PRO A 37 11.56 -3.56 13.91
C PRO A 37 12.03 -5.01 13.96
N MET A 38 11.56 -5.83 13.04
CA MET A 38 12.19 -7.10 12.71
C MET A 38 13.27 -6.84 11.64
N ALA A 39 14.49 -7.24 11.92
CA ALA A 39 15.58 -7.07 10.96
C ALA A 39 15.48 -8.14 9.88
N GLN A 40 15.02 -7.77 8.69
CA GLN A 40 14.98 -8.66 7.51
C GLN A 40 15.75 -8.01 6.35
N PRO A 41 17.05 -8.26 6.23
CA PRO A 41 17.88 -7.61 5.21
C PRO A 41 17.52 -8.00 3.77
N ALA A 42 16.75 -9.07 3.57
CA ALA A 42 16.32 -9.53 2.26
C ALA A 42 14.93 -9.04 1.84
N THR A 43 14.39 -8.02 2.53
CA THR A 43 13.05 -7.47 2.24
C THR A 43 12.92 -7.03 0.78
N ARG A 44 11.87 -7.53 0.11
CA ARG A 44 11.56 -7.26 -1.30
C ARG A 44 10.25 -6.53 -1.49
N ALA A 45 9.26 -6.80 -0.65
CA ALA A 45 7.96 -6.14 -0.70
C ALA A 45 7.24 -6.17 0.65
N PHE A 46 6.20 -5.32 0.76
CA PHE A 46 5.27 -5.29 1.89
C PHE A 46 3.82 -5.33 1.43
N ILE A 47 2.97 -5.88 2.30
CA ILE A 47 1.52 -5.67 2.29
C ILE A 47 1.21 -4.86 3.54
N VAL A 48 0.44 -3.76 3.40
CA VAL A 48 0.14 -2.81 4.49
C VAL A 48 -1.31 -2.35 4.44
N PRO A 49 -1.98 -2.12 5.58
CA PRO A 49 -3.35 -1.60 5.64
C PRO A 49 -3.40 -0.10 5.33
N HIS A 50 -4.62 0.41 5.00
CA HIS A 50 -4.83 1.82 4.62
C HIS A 50 -6.05 2.49 5.28
N ALA A 51 -6.54 1.95 6.39
CA ALA A 51 -7.53 2.66 7.19
C ALA A 51 -6.92 3.91 7.86
N GLY A 52 -7.77 4.73 8.50
CA GLY A 52 -7.27 5.86 9.29
C GLY A 52 -6.28 5.41 10.36
N TYR A 53 -5.28 6.25 10.65
CA TYR A 53 -4.14 5.89 11.52
C TYR A 53 -4.55 5.45 12.93
N VAL A 54 -5.67 5.97 13.46
CA VAL A 54 -6.21 5.55 14.77
C VAL A 54 -6.63 4.07 14.77
N TYR A 55 -6.88 3.48 13.62
CA TYR A 55 -7.31 2.09 13.47
C TYR A 55 -6.16 1.16 13.06
N SER A 56 -5.48 1.48 11.96
CA SER A 56 -4.51 0.58 11.33
C SER A 56 -3.05 1.08 11.43
N GLY A 57 -2.81 2.24 12.04
CA GLY A 57 -1.49 2.88 12.04
C GLY A 57 -0.39 2.03 12.68
N ILE A 58 -0.67 1.32 13.77
CA ILE A 58 0.30 0.41 14.42
C ILE A 58 0.66 -0.76 13.50
N THR A 59 -0.34 -1.38 12.87
CA THR A 59 -0.13 -2.48 11.94
C THR A 59 0.69 -2.05 10.72
N ALA A 60 0.43 -0.85 10.18
CA ALA A 60 1.25 -0.26 9.12
C ALA A 60 2.68 0.04 9.62
N ALA A 61 2.82 0.66 10.80
CA ALA A 61 4.12 0.99 11.39
C ALA A 61 5.00 -0.25 11.60
N THR A 62 4.41 -1.41 11.94
CA THR A 62 5.15 -2.68 12.11
C THR A 62 5.86 -3.07 10.81
N ALA A 63 5.22 -2.93 9.65
CA ALA A 63 5.87 -3.16 8.36
C ALA A 63 6.93 -2.10 8.05
N TYR A 64 6.60 -0.81 8.22
CA TYR A 64 7.53 0.27 7.90
C TYR A 64 8.78 0.28 8.78
N ALA A 65 8.69 -0.17 10.03
CA ALA A 65 9.85 -0.31 10.91
C ALA A 65 10.90 -1.31 10.36
N CYS A 66 10.47 -2.30 9.57
CA CYS A 66 11.37 -3.26 8.92
C CYS A 66 12.22 -2.62 7.81
N LEU A 67 11.93 -1.40 7.35
CA LEU A 67 12.72 -0.69 6.36
C LEU A 67 14.03 -0.11 6.91
N ALA A 68 14.15 0.06 8.23
CA ALA A 68 15.31 0.73 8.85
C ALA A 68 16.69 0.21 8.36
N PRO A 69 16.92 -1.11 8.19
CA PRO A 69 18.21 -1.63 7.71
C PRO A 69 18.51 -1.34 6.23
N ILE A 70 17.49 -1.12 5.41
CA ILE A 70 17.61 -1.00 3.94
C ILE A 70 17.22 0.37 3.39
N ARG A 71 16.73 1.28 4.24
CA ARG A 71 16.17 2.59 3.83
C ARG A 71 17.09 3.39 2.91
N ASP A 72 18.39 3.40 3.19
CA ASP A 72 19.37 4.17 2.44
C ASP A 72 19.64 3.59 1.03
N SER A 73 19.16 2.38 0.74
CA SER A 73 19.22 1.76 -0.59
C SER A 73 18.00 2.04 -1.44
N ILE A 74 16.87 2.47 -0.84
CA ILE A 74 15.60 2.67 -1.55
C ILE A 74 15.59 4.06 -2.19
N ARG A 75 15.21 4.14 -3.46
CA ARG A 75 15.12 5.37 -4.26
C ARG A 75 13.76 5.52 -4.95
N ARG A 76 13.06 4.38 -5.11
CA ARG A 76 11.74 4.30 -5.75
C ARG A 76 10.82 3.45 -4.92
N VAL A 77 9.57 3.89 -4.76
CA VAL A 77 8.49 3.07 -4.21
C VAL A 77 7.48 2.78 -5.32
N LEU A 78 7.27 1.50 -5.59
CA LEU A 78 6.26 1.00 -6.50
C LEU A 78 5.05 0.59 -5.64
N LEU A 79 3.98 1.39 -5.67
CA LEU A 79 2.86 1.30 -4.74
C LEU A 79 1.56 0.94 -5.46
N PHE A 80 0.99 -0.21 -5.12
CA PHE A 80 -0.28 -0.71 -5.64
C PHE A 80 -1.37 -0.66 -4.57
N GLY A 81 -2.58 -0.27 -4.94
CA GLY A 81 -3.74 -0.27 -4.04
C GLY A 81 -5.06 -0.30 -4.81
N PRO A 82 -6.18 -0.69 -4.18
CA PRO A 82 -7.47 -0.82 -4.83
C PRO A 82 -8.08 0.51 -5.28
N ALA A 83 -8.99 0.44 -6.26
CA ALA A 83 -9.85 1.53 -6.69
C ALA A 83 -11.13 1.53 -5.85
N HIS A 84 -11.29 2.50 -4.94
CA HIS A 84 -12.50 2.63 -4.11
C HIS A 84 -13.50 3.68 -4.64
N ARG A 85 -13.02 4.63 -5.44
CA ARG A 85 -13.77 5.84 -5.80
C ARG A 85 -14.29 5.84 -7.23
N VAL A 86 -13.71 5.01 -8.09
CA VAL A 86 -14.10 4.89 -9.49
C VAL A 86 -14.19 3.42 -9.87
N TYR A 87 -15.12 3.08 -10.74
CA TYR A 87 -15.10 1.77 -11.38
C TYR A 87 -13.95 1.74 -12.38
N LEU A 88 -13.08 0.75 -12.26
CA LEU A 88 -11.88 0.61 -13.09
C LEU A 88 -11.73 -0.85 -13.54
N GLU A 89 -11.68 -1.06 -14.86
CA GLU A 89 -11.20 -2.30 -15.46
C GLU A 89 -9.69 -2.12 -15.74
N GLY A 90 -8.88 -3.06 -15.25
CA GLY A 90 -7.42 -2.95 -15.34
C GLY A 90 -6.81 -2.08 -14.24
N MET A 91 -5.79 -1.33 -14.58
CA MET A 91 -5.00 -0.50 -13.67
C MET A 91 -4.90 0.94 -14.17
N ALA A 92 -4.65 1.87 -13.27
CA ALA A 92 -4.44 3.27 -13.61
C ALA A 92 -3.16 3.82 -12.97
N ILE A 93 -2.35 4.53 -13.76
CA ILE A 93 -1.30 5.42 -13.29
C ILE A 93 -1.79 6.87 -13.30
N PRO A 94 -1.23 7.78 -12.46
CA PRO A 94 -1.69 9.15 -12.39
C PRO A 94 -1.28 9.97 -13.62
N ALA A 95 -2.06 11.02 -13.90
CA ALA A 95 -1.64 12.12 -14.78
C ALA A 95 -0.81 13.18 -14.03
N ALA A 96 -0.76 13.12 -12.70
CA ALA A 96 -0.03 14.06 -11.86
C ALA A 96 1.48 13.80 -11.88
N ASP A 97 2.25 14.85 -11.54
CA ASP A 97 3.69 14.82 -11.41
C ASP A 97 4.16 14.69 -9.97
N ILE A 98 3.26 15.06 -9.05
CA ILE A 98 3.51 15.16 -7.62
C ILE A 98 2.27 14.66 -6.88
N PHE A 99 2.48 13.88 -5.83
CA PHE A 99 1.49 13.65 -4.77
C PHE A 99 1.86 14.49 -3.57
N ALA A 100 1.04 15.50 -3.25
CA ALA A 100 1.24 16.33 -2.08
C ALA A 100 0.70 15.64 -0.82
N THR A 101 1.40 15.83 0.30
CA THR A 101 0.98 15.47 1.65
C THR A 101 1.21 16.65 2.59
N PRO A 102 0.68 16.66 3.82
CA PRO A 102 1.06 17.68 4.81
C PRO A 102 2.56 17.70 5.14
N LEU A 103 3.29 16.58 4.95
CA LEU A 103 4.74 16.50 5.16
C LEU A 103 5.57 16.95 3.96
N GLY A 104 4.94 17.34 2.86
CA GLY A 104 5.61 17.80 1.64
C GLY A 104 5.26 16.98 0.41
N ASP A 105 5.91 17.33 -0.68
CA ASP A 105 5.67 16.80 -2.01
C ASP A 105 6.43 15.50 -2.26
N VAL A 106 5.75 14.49 -2.82
CA VAL A 106 6.35 13.24 -3.28
C VAL A 106 6.35 13.21 -4.81
N PRO A 107 7.52 13.25 -5.45
CA PRO A 107 7.62 13.26 -6.91
C PRO A 107 7.25 11.89 -7.51
N ILE A 108 6.54 11.93 -8.64
CA ILE A 108 6.26 10.74 -9.44
C ILE A 108 7.46 10.39 -10.31
N ASP A 109 7.89 9.12 -10.30
CA ASP A 109 8.82 8.59 -11.30
C ASP A 109 8.08 8.46 -12.65
N ARG A 110 8.16 9.50 -13.45
CA ARG A 110 7.50 9.55 -14.78
C ARG A 110 8.01 8.47 -15.74
N ALA A 111 9.29 8.14 -15.66
CA ALA A 111 9.87 7.11 -16.53
C ALA A 111 9.34 5.72 -16.16
N GLY A 112 9.31 5.41 -14.86
CA GLY A 112 8.72 4.18 -14.35
C GLY A 112 7.22 4.07 -14.65
N ALA A 113 6.46 5.15 -14.41
CA ALA A 113 5.03 5.20 -14.72
C ALA A 113 4.78 5.00 -16.24
N ALA A 114 5.57 5.65 -17.11
CA ALA A 114 5.46 5.51 -18.55
C ALA A 114 5.74 4.06 -19.02
N ARG A 115 6.65 3.33 -18.37
CA ARG A 115 6.88 1.90 -18.69
C ARG A 115 5.67 1.05 -18.36
N ILE A 116 5.06 1.26 -17.19
CA ILE A 116 3.84 0.54 -16.78
C ILE A 116 2.69 0.89 -17.74
N ALA A 117 2.58 2.14 -18.18
CA ALA A 117 1.56 2.58 -19.15
C ALA A 117 1.63 1.90 -20.52
N GLN A 118 2.74 1.24 -20.86
CA GLN A 118 2.83 0.45 -22.10
C GLN A 118 2.09 -0.90 -22.02
N LEU A 119 1.71 -1.33 -20.83
CA LEU A 119 1.01 -2.62 -20.65
C LEU A 119 -0.46 -2.51 -21.07
N PRO A 120 -1.06 -3.59 -21.62
CA PRO A 120 -2.39 -3.53 -22.23
C PRO A 120 -3.50 -3.10 -21.28
N ASP A 121 -3.41 -3.51 -19.98
CA ASP A 121 -4.46 -3.28 -18.99
C ASP A 121 -4.20 -2.03 -18.16
N VAL A 122 -3.39 -1.09 -18.63
CA VAL A 122 -3.01 0.13 -17.90
C VAL A 122 -3.44 1.38 -18.65
N ILE A 123 -4.12 2.28 -17.96
CA ILE A 123 -4.49 3.61 -18.48
C ILE A 123 -3.84 4.72 -17.67
N VAL A 124 -3.73 5.91 -18.24
CA VAL A 124 -3.42 7.15 -17.49
C VAL A 124 -4.74 7.77 -17.08
N SER A 125 -4.98 7.91 -15.76
CA SER A 125 -6.22 8.47 -15.24
C SER A 125 -5.98 9.30 -13.98
N GLY A 126 -6.05 10.62 -14.11
CA GLY A 126 -6.07 11.52 -12.95
C GLY A 126 -7.29 11.33 -12.07
N GLU A 127 -8.44 10.97 -12.66
CA GLU A 127 -9.70 10.75 -11.93
C GLU A 127 -9.61 9.54 -11.00
N ALA A 128 -8.98 8.43 -11.42
CA ALA A 128 -8.78 7.25 -10.61
C ALA A 128 -7.93 7.53 -9.35
N HIS A 129 -7.06 8.54 -9.40
CA HIS A 129 -6.18 8.90 -8.29
C HIS A 129 -6.69 10.07 -7.44
N ARG A 130 -7.57 10.92 -8.00
CA ARG A 130 -7.92 12.23 -7.39
C ARG A 130 -8.45 12.11 -5.97
N GLN A 131 -9.36 11.17 -5.72
CA GLN A 131 -10.01 10.94 -4.42
C GLN A 131 -9.64 9.59 -3.79
N GLU A 132 -8.70 8.85 -4.39
CA GLU A 132 -8.30 7.53 -3.89
C GLU A 132 -7.34 7.69 -2.71
N HIS A 133 -7.68 7.03 -1.61
CA HIS A 133 -6.94 7.11 -0.34
C HIS A 133 -5.97 5.95 -0.12
N SER A 134 -6.21 4.80 -0.76
CA SER A 134 -5.44 3.56 -0.51
C SER A 134 -3.93 3.73 -0.69
N LEU A 135 -3.52 4.60 -1.63
CA LEU A 135 -2.12 4.91 -1.88
C LEU A 135 -1.63 6.08 -1.01
N GLU A 136 -2.48 7.10 -0.83
CA GLU A 136 -2.13 8.33 -0.10
C GLU A 136 -1.74 8.07 1.35
N VAL A 137 -2.50 7.21 2.04
CA VAL A 137 -2.30 6.90 3.46
C VAL A 137 -0.91 6.31 3.75
N GLN A 138 -0.25 5.73 2.75
CA GLN A 138 1.09 5.16 2.88
C GLN A 138 2.20 6.22 2.87
N LEU A 139 1.95 7.38 2.25
CA LEU A 139 3.00 8.36 1.97
C LEU A 139 3.63 8.98 3.21
N PRO A 140 2.90 9.36 4.28
CA PRO A 140 3.52 9.94 5.47
C PRO A 140 4.50 8.99 6.18
N PHE A 141 4.18 7.68 6.24
CA PHE A 141 5.12 6.68 6.75
C PHE A 141 6.38 6.60 5.90
N LEU A 142 6.22 6.54 4.57
CA LEU A 142 7.35 6.47 3.63
C LEU A 142 8.23 7.72 3.72
N GLN A 143 7.65 8.92 3.78
CA GLN A 143 8.40 10.18 3.95
C GLN A 143 9.19 10.19 5.25
N THR A 144 8.59 9.70 6.36
CA THR A 144 9.24 9.64 7.66
C THR A 144 10.42 8.65 7.68
N VAL A 145 10.27 7.49 7.02
CA VAL A 145 11.27 6.40 7.09
C VAL A 145 12.35 6.57 6.03
N LEU A 146 12.00 6.93 4.80
CA LEU A 146 12.92 6.97 3.66
C LEU A 146 13.51 8.35 3.41
N GLY A 147 12.80 9.43 3.80
CA GLY A 147 13.13 10.78 3.37
C GLY A 147 12.78 11.00 1.89
N GLU A 148 13.77 11.18 1.04
CA GLU A 148 13.56 11.41 -0.40
C GLU A 148 13.46 10.11 -1.19
N PHE A 149 12.38 9.97 -1.95
CA PHE A 149 12.15 8.88 -2.90
C PHE A 149 11.22 9.33 -4.03
N SER A 150 11.19 8.60 -5.13
CA SER A 150 10.19 8.78 -6.18
C SER A 150 9.11 7.70 -6.11
N LEU A 151 7.89 8.05 -6.49
CA LEU A 151 6.72 7.19 -6.39
C LEU A 151 6.24 6.73 -7.78
N VAL A 152 5.92 5.45 -7.90
CA VAL A 152 5.12 4.91 -9.02
C VAL A 152 3.82 4.36 -8.42
N PRO A 153 2.76 5.18 -8.35
CA PRO A 153 1.49 4.77 -7.77
C PRO A 153 0.60 4.13 -8.83
N VAL A 154 0.02 2.98 -8.51
CA VAL A 154 -0.86 2.22 -9.40
C VAL A 154 -2.15 1.88 -8.67
N VAL A 155 -3.25 2.46 -9.11
CA VAL A 155 -4.59 2.07 -8.67
C VAL A 155 -5.03 0.83 -9.45
N VAL A 156 -5.47 -0.20 -8.73
CA VAL A 156 -5.86 -1.50 -9.30
C VAL A 156 -7.37 -1.66 -9.18
N GLY A 157 -8.03 -1.77 -10.33
CA GLY A 157 -9.42 -2.14 -10.45
C GLY A 157 -9.57 -3.65 -10.70
N ARG A 158 -10.64 -4.03 -11.40
CA ARG A 158 -10.85 -5.41 -11.79
C ARG A 158 -9.82 -5.82 -12.84
N CYS A 159 -8.90 -6.69 -12.46
CA CYS A 159 -7.75 -7.04 -13.30
C CYS A 159 -7.30 -8.49 -13.06
N ALA A 160 -6.81 -9.15 -14.11
CA ALA A 160 -6.24 -10.48 -13.99
C ALA A 160 -4.93 -10.45 -13.18
N ALA A 161 -4.70 -11.46 -12.34
CA ALA A 161 -3.49 -11.56 -11.51
C ALA A 161 -2.20 -11.50 -12.36
N GLY A 162 -2.20 -12.11 -13.55
CA GLY A 162 -1.06 -12.07 -14.45
C GLY A 162 -0.74 -10.67 -14.99
N SER A 163 -1.76 -9.85 -15.28
CA SER A 163 -1.58 -8.46 -15.73
C SER A 163 -1.03 -7.57 -14.62
N VAL A 164 -1.56 -7.72 -13.40
CA VAL A 164 -1.04 -6.99 -12.22
C VAL A 164 0.40 -7.41 -11.93
N ALA A 165 0.70 -8.71 -11.98
CA ALA A 165 2.06 -9.22 -11.82
C ALA A 165 3.02 -8.64 -12.88
N ALA A 166 2.59 -8.54 -14.15
CA ALA A 166 3.41 -7.94 -15.20
C ALA A 166 3.73 -6.46 -14.92
N ALA A 167 2.76 -5.70 -14.38
CA ALA A 167 2.98 -4.32 -13.99
C ALA A 167 3.98 -4.19 -12.82
N MET A 168 3.91 -5.08 -11.83
CA MET A 168 4.88 -5.15 -10.74
C MET A 168 6.27 -5.50 -11.27
N ASP A 169 6.35 -6.57 -12.07
CA ASP A 169 7.61 -7.10 -12.60
C ASP A 169 8.34 -6.11 -13.55
N ALA A 170 7.61 -5.16 -14.14
CA ALA A 170 8.20 -4.15 -15.02
C ALA A 170 9.30 -3.30 -14.34
N LEU A 171 9.21 -3.10 -13.01
CA LEU A 171 10.14 -2.25 -12.26
C LEU A 171 10.71 -2.91 -11.00
N TRP A 172 10.12 -4.01 -10.51
CA TRP A 172 10.45 -4.57 -9.19
C TRP A 172 11.90 -4.97 -9.02
N ASP A 173 12.52 -5.48 -10.08
CA ASP A 173 13.93 -5.95 -10.02
C ASP A 173 14.95 -4.83 -10.29
N GLU A 174 14.49 -3.59 -10.54
CA GLU A 174 15.41 -2.46 -10.67
C GLU A 174 16.02 -2.08 -9.31
N PRO A 175 17.34 -1.78 -9.28
CA PRO A 175 18.00 -1.39 -8.04
C PRO A 175 17.31 -0.22 -7.34
N GLY A 176 17.17 -0.33 -6.03
CA GLY A 176 16.55 0.71 -5.22
C GLY A 176 15.03 0.77 -5.29
N THR A 177 14.36 -0.21 -5.89
CA THR A 177 12.89 -0.29 -5.94
C THR A 177 12.35 -1.12 -4.77
N LEU A 178 11.43 -0.53 -4.01
CA LEU A 178 10.60 -1.19 -3.00
C LEU A 178 9.19 -1.37 -3.56
N LEU A 179 8.63 -2.57 -3.48
CA LEU A 179 7.24 -2.84 -3.84
C LEU A 179 6.35 -2.83 -2.60
N ILE A 180 5.21 -2.15 -2.68
CA ILE A 180 4.19 -2.14 -1.62
C ILE A 180 2.82 -2.41 -2.23
N VAL A 181 2.05 -3.30 -1.60
CA VAL A 181 0.63 -3.49 -1.84
C VAL A 181 -0.15 -3.00 -0.64
N SER A 182 -1.03 -2.04 -0.87
CA SER A 182 -1.88 -1.41 0.14
C SER A 182 -3.25 -2.08 0.14
N THR A 183 -3.65 -2.67 1.26
CA THR A 183 -4.95 -3.35 1.39
C THR A 183 -5.38 -3.51 2.84
N ASP A 184 -6.66 -3.29 3.13
CA ASP A 184 -7.29 -3.81 4.33
C ASP A 184 -7.82 -5.23 4.06
N LEU A 185 -8.10 -6.00 5.12
CA LEU A 185 -8.64 -7.36 5.04
C LEU A 185 -10.19 -7.33 5.01
N SER A 186 -10.86 -8.20 5.77
CA SER A 186 -12.34 -8.29 5.75
C SER A 186 -13.01 -7.01 6.26
N HIS A 187 -14.23 -6.75 5.77
CA HIS A 187 -14.95 -5.53 6.09
C HIS A 187 -16.33 -5.82 6.68
N PHE A 188 -16.66 -5.10 7.76
CA PHE A 188 -18.00 -4.96 8.32
C PHE A 188 -18.62 -6.24 8.90
N HIS A 189 -17.83 -7.23 9.21
CA HIS A 189 -18.23 -8.42 9.96
C HIS A 189 -18.23 -8.17 11.48
N SER A 190 -18.87 -9.06 12.24
CA SER A 190 -18.69 -9.09 13.68
C SER A 190 -17.23 -9.42 14.03
N TYR A 191 -16.79 -9.04 15.23
CA TYR A 191 -15.41 -9.24 15.68
C TYR A 191 -14.91 -10.69 15.49
N GLU A 192 -15.68 -11.68 15.92
CA GLU A 192 -15.27 -13.08 15.83
C GLU A 192 -15.30 -13.61 14.38
N GLU A 193 -16.26 -13.18 13.58
CA GLU A 193 -16.32 -13.56 12.17
C GLU A 193 -15.16 -12.95 11.37
N ALA A 194 -14.83 -11.66 11.59
CA ALA A 194 -13.68 -11.01 10.99
C ALA A 194 -12.39 -11.76 11.32
N LYS A 195 -12.16 -12.10 12.58
CA LYS A 195 -10.97 -12.87 12.98
C LYS A 195 -10.85 -14.20 12.24
N ARG A 196 -11.98 -14.91 12.04
CA ARG A 196 -12.00 -16.17 11.31
C ARG A 196 -11.66 -15.98 9.82
N ILE A 197 -12.26 -14.97 9.17
CA ILE A 197 -12.01 -14.66 7.76
C ILE A 197 -10.56 -14.20 7.58
N ASP A 198 -10.10 -13.27 8.42
CA ASP A 198 -8.76 -12.68 8.31
C ASP A 198 -7.66 -13.70 8.57
N SER A 199 -7.85 -14.60 9.55
CA SER A 199 -6.93 -15.73 9.76
C SER A 199 -6.83 -16.63 8.53
N ALA A 200 -7.96 -16.99 7.92
CA ALA A 200 -7.97 -17.80 6.71
C ALA A 200 -7.34 -17.08 5.51
N THR A 201 -7.53 -15.76 5.42
CA THR A 201 -6.88 -14.91 4.40
C THR A 201 -5.37 -14.85 4.61
N CYS A 202 -4.91 -14.71 5.86
CA CYS A 202 -3.47 -14.79 6.20
C CYS A 202 -2.87 -16.13 5.77
N ASP A 203 -3.54 -17.27 6.07
CA ASP A 203 -3.06 -18.60 5.67
C ASP A 203 -2.92 -18.71 4.14
N GLN A 204 -3.87 -18.13 3.38
CA GLN A 204 -3.79 -18.09 1.91
C GLN A 204 -2.62 -17.22 1.42
N LEU A 205 -2.37 -16.07 2.05
CA LEU A 205 -1.22 -15.21 1.72
C LEU A 205 0.11 -15.90 2.02
N LEU A 206 0.24 -16.54 3.18
CA LEU A 206 1.42 -17.32 3.56
C LEU A 206 1.68 -18.48 2.57
N ALA A 207 0.61 -19.10 2.08
CA ALA A 207 0.66 -20.11 1.03
C ALA A 207 0.86 -19.53 -0.39
N ARG A 208 0.90 -18.20 -0.53
CA ARG A 208 1.00 -17.48 -1.82
C ARG A 208 -0.14 -17.83 -2.78
N SER A 209 -1.38 -17.93 -2.25
CA SER A 209 -2.57 -18.15 -3.06
C SER A 209 -2.88 -16.96 -3.96
N THR A 210 -3.37 -17.23 -5.17
CA THR A 210 -3.78 -16.20 -6.16
C THR A 210 -5.30 -16.16 -6.36
N GLY A 211 -6.07 -16.69 -5.41
CA GLY A 211 -7.53 -16.81 -5.49
C GLY A 211 -8.27 -15.99 -4.44
N LEU A 212 -7.67 -14.91 -3.93
CA LEU A 212 -8.33 -13.98 -3.01
C LEU A 212 -9.42 -13.18 -3.73
N ASP A 213 -10.49 -12.86 -3.01
CA ASP A 213 -11.60 -12.04 -3.49
C ASP A 213 -11.82 -10.79 -2.64
N GLY A 214 -12.79 -9.95 -3.05
CA GLY A 214 -13.08 -8.68 -2.40
C GLY A 214 -13.71 -8.78 -1.00
N GLU A 215 -14.27 -9.92 -0.63
CA GLU A 215 -14.79 -10.17 0.73
C GLU A 215 -13.65 -10.42 1.72
N GLN A 216 -12.54 -10.96 1.22
CA GLN A 216 -11.35 -11.24 2.01
C GLN A 216 -10.42 -10.03 2.16
N ALA A 217 -10.30 -9.21 1.10
CA ALA A 217 -9.46 -8.02 1.11
C ALA A 217 -9.88 -7.04 0.01
N CYS A 218 -9.95 -5.74 0.32
CA CYS A 218 -10.29 -4.74 -0.68
C CYS A 218 -9.26 -4.66 -1.83
N GLY A 219 -8.00 -4.97 -1.55
CA GLY A 219 -6.90 -5.04 -2.51
C GLY A 219 -6.68 -6.43 -3.14
N ALA A 220 -7.68 -7.32 -3.14
CA ALA A 220 -7.53 -8.70 -3.60
C ALA A 220 -6.89 -8.84 -4.99
N TYR A 221 -7.23 -7.97 -5.95
CA TYR A 221 -6.62 -7.98 -7.29
C TYR A 221 -5.12 -7.68 -7.25
N ALA A 222 -4.71 -6.70 -6.44
CA ALA A 222 -3.30 -6.37 -6.26
C ALA A 222 -2.56 -7.50 -5.52
N LEU A 223 -3.17 -8.08 -4.48
CA LEU A 223 -2.62 -9.22 -3.74
C LEU A 223 -2.42 -10.44 -4.64
N ASN A 224 -3.41 -10.78 -5.46
CA ASN A 224 -3.31 -11.91 -6.39
C ASN A 224 -2.14 -11.72 -7.38
N GLY A 225 -1.92 -10.49 -7.87
CA GLY A 225 -0.77 -10.15 -8.70
C GLY A 225 0.55 -10.31 -7.96
N LEU A 226 0.63 -9.79 -6.73
CA LEU A 226 1.81 -9.94 -5.87
C LEU A 226 2.12 -11.43 -5.61
N MET A 227 1.12 -12.22 -5.24
CA MET A 227 1.30 -13.66 -4.97
C MET A 227 1.72 -14.42 -6.23
N HIS A 228 1.20 -14.03 -7.41
CA HIS A 228 1.63 -14.60 -8.69
C HIS A 228 3.13 -14.35 -8.93
N SER A 229 3.62 -13.12 -8.73
CA SER A 229 5.03 -12.78 -8.86
C SER A 229 5.90 -13.41 -7.76
N ALA A 230 5.40 -13.46 -6.51
CA ALA A 230 6.12 -14.07 -5.39
C ALA A 230 6.38 -15.57 -5.60
N ARG A 231 5.40 -16.31 -6.15
CA ARG A 231 5.60 -17.73 -6.52
C ARG A 231 6.72 -17.91 -7.54
N ARG A 232 6.73 -17.09 -8.58
CA ARG A 232 7.74 -17.18 -9.66
C ARG A 232 9.15 -16.86 -9.15
N ARG A 233 9.24 -15.99 -8.14
CA ARG A 233 10.49 -15.58 -7.49
C ARG A 233 10.87 -16.44 -6.30
N SER A 234 10.03 -17.43 -5.93
CA SER A 234 10.21 -18.26 -4.73
C SER A 234 10.31 -17.47 -3.43
N LEU A 235 9.71 -16.25 -3.37
CA LEU A 235 9.72 -15.43 -2.17
C LEU A 235 8.88 -16.08 -1.07
N GLN A 236 9.33 -15.91 0.18
CA GLN A 236 8.53 -16.25 1.35
C GLN A 236 7.67 -15.06 1.75
N VAL A 237 6.51 -15.34 2.33
CA VAL A 237 5.61 -14.35 2.92
C VAL A 237 5.61 -14.56 4.42
N GLU A 238 5.80 -13.51 5.19
CA GLU A 238 5.79 -13.53 6.64
C GLU A 238 4.74 -12.57 7.17
N LEU A 239 3.88 -13.03 8.09
CA LEU A 239 2.92 -12.19 8.80
C LEU A 239 3.66 -11.42 9.89
N LEU A 240 3.57 -10.09 9.86
CA LEU A 240 4.19 -9.21 10.85
C LEU A 240 3.23 -8.82 11.97
N ASP A 241 1.99 -8.48 11.61
CA ASP A 241 0.94 -8.09 12.56
C ASP A 241 -0.46 -8.36 11.97
N LEU A 242 -1.41 -8.67 12.85
CA LEU A 242 -2.81 -8.92 12.51
C LEU A 242 -3.71 -8.41 13.62
N CYS A 243 -4.59 -7.46 13.31
CA CYS A 243 -5.61 -6.96 14.22
C CYS A 243 -6.87 -6.55 13.45
N ASN A 244 -7.85 -6.00 14.14
CA ASN A 244 -9.01 -5.37 13.52
C ASN A 244 -9.40 -4.08 14.25
N SER A 245 -10.32 -3.29 13.68
CA SER A 245 -10.73 -2.01 14.27
C SER A 245 -11.30 -2.13 15.69
N GLY A 246 -11.86 -3.28 16.07
CA GLY A 246 -12.34 -3.56 17.43
C GLY A 246 -11.23 -3.83 18.46
N ASP A 247 -9.99 -4.01 18.01
CA ASP A 247 -8.80 -4.08 18.87
C ASP A 247 -8.17 -2.71 19.09
N THR A 248 -8.59 -1.71 18.32
CA THR A 248 -8.07 -0.35 18.32
C THR A 248 -9.17 0.66 18.73
N ALA A 249 -9.61 1.54 17.84
CA ALA A 249 -10.53 2.62 18.16
C ALA A 249 -12.01 2.36 17.80
N GLY A 250 -12.32 1.22 17.13
CA GLY A 250 -13.66 0.85 16.71
C GLY A 250 -14.44 0.04 17.76
N ASP A 251 -15.75 -0.08 17.54
CA ASP A 251 -16.56 -1.05 18.29
C ASP A 251 -16.45 -2.45 17.68
N ARG A 252 -16.87 -3.48 18.41
CA ARG A 252 -16.75 -4.89 18.02
C ARG A 252 -17.95 -5.43 17.24
N GLY A 253 -18.97 -4.62 17.05
CA GLY A 253 -20.16 -5.06 16.33
C GLY A 253 -19.95 -5.17 14.83
N ARG A 254 -19.06 -4.29 14.30
CA ARG A 254 -18.81 -4.19 12.87
C ARG A 254 -17.39 -3.69 12.62
N VAL A 255 -16.47 -4.61 12.37
CA VAL A 255 -15.04 -4.31 12.29
C VAL A 255 -14.48 -4.40 10.87
N VAL A 256 -13.27 -3.86 10.68
CA VAL A 256 -12.42 -4.02 9.51
C VAL A 256 -11.12 -4.66 9.95
N GLY A 257 -10.66 -5.69 9.22
CA GLY A 257 -9.42 -6.40 9.48
C GLY A 257 -8.19 -5.70 8.89
N TYR A 258 -7.08 -5.75 9.60
CA TYR A 258 -5.80 -5.16 9.20
C TYR A 258 -4.68 -6.17 9.35
N GLY A 259 -3.92 -6.38 8.29
CA GLY A 259 -2.75 -7.24 8.31
C GLY A 259 -1.54 -6.54 7.68
N SER A 260 -0.37 -6.76 8.25
CA SER A 260 0.89 -6.38 7.61
C SER A 260 1.78 -7.59 7.38
N PHE A 261 2.41 -7.63 6.20
CA PHE A 261 3.22 -8.76 5.77
C PHE A 261 4.49 -8.26 5.10
N LEU A 262 5.52 -9.10 5.19
CA LEU A 262 6.81 -8.94 4.55
C LEU A 262 7.02 -10.05 3.52
N LEU A 263 7.61 -9.73 2.37
CA LEU A 263 8.09 -10.71 1.39
C LEU A 263 9.62 -10.61 1.24
N HIS A 264 10.30 -11.75 1.32
CA HIS A 264 11.75 -11.86 1.22
C HIS A 264 12.21 -13.15 0.50
#